data_8b3a4424fdc7436511ed378bead4a190
#
_entry.id   8b3a4424fdc7436511ed378bead4a190
#
_cell.length_a   1.000
_cell.length_b   1.000
_cell.length_c   1.000
_cell.angle_alpha   90.00
_cell.angle_beta   90.00
_cell.angle_gamma   90.00
#
_symmetry.space_group_name_H-M   'P 1'
#
loop_
_entity.id
_entity.type
_entity.pdbx_description
1 polymer ?
#
loop_
_entity_poly.entity_id
_entity_poly.type
_entity_poly.pdbx_seq_one_letter_code
_entity_poly.pdbx_strand_id
1 'polypeptide(L)'
;MNPLSRLFKDAKQQEAAMLPGNRFFVRRLTVEGDDVPGQVNLALEAISPFPLEQMLVGFVTSADGKQVLAYAAHRRRFTTEESFAWPEDCPVIPEFLALCGYRPAADGIVVHRSEERLTALAWKAGDELPAAIVVAELADADEAAIAREAAARADLAADTPVENLTGALSGAIVEGNLVLKGEFEGAFTIPKKGLDDSDIRDSDFLTERRKKERLNLILWNSARVGAAVLVVSLLLDIAGIVVGMRSHSLEEANEVRRPVVEDIEASQAITSRILELGVKRLLPMEMLALVNEKRPATVEFTNIHCEIKKAKDSAIAKPMMTVDAKTPNAGDISDFLKAVQAMPEVEAVTPGEPRVRETSTTFRLEITFKQPALLKAAETIKQ
;
A
#
# COMPACT_ATOMS: atom_id res chain seq x y z
N MET A 1 8.49 -5.04 -32.04
CA MET A 1 7.04 -4.79 -31.96
C MET A 1 6.49 -5.64 -30.84
N ASN A 2 5.96 -5.01 -29.80
CA ASN A 2 5.57 -5.66 -28.55
C ASN A 2 4.25 -6.41 -28.74
N PRO A 3 4.16 -7.74 -28.53
CA PRO A 3 2.93 -8.51 -28.77
C PRO A 3 1.75 -8.09 -27.86
N LEU A 4 2.03 -7.41 -26.75
CA LEU A 4 1.01 -6.89 -25.84
C LEU A 4 0.26 -5.67 -26.38
N SER A 5 0.80 -4.94 -27.35
CA SER A 5 0.11 -3.80 -27.95
C SER A 5 -1.04 -4.21 -28.89
N ARG A 6 -1.10 -5.47 -29.31
CA ARG A 6 -2.21 -5.99 -30.13
C ARG A 6 -3.44 -6.36 -29.31
N LEU A 7 -3.27 -6.72 -28.03
CA LEU A 7 -4.38 -7.06 -27.13
C LEU A 7 -5.17 -5.83 -26.63
N PHE A 8 -4.64 -4.62 -26.80
CA PHE A 8 -5.28 -3.37 -26.37
C PHE A 8 -5.74 -2.49 -27.55
N LYS A 9 -5.66 -2.97 -28.78
CA LYS A 9 -5.93 -2.14 -29.96
C LYS A 9 -7.33 -2.28 -30.57
N ASP A 10 -8.13 -3.21 -30.08
CA ASP A 10 -9.52 -3.37 -30.47
C ASP A 10 -10.48 -3.01 -29.32
N ALA A 11 -10.30 -1.83 -28.71
CA ALA A 11 -11.46 -1.16 -28.13
C ALA A 11 -12.32 -0.75 -29.35
N LYS A 12 -13.26 -1.61 -29.78
CA LYS A 12 -14.34 -1.22 -30.68
C LYS A 12 -14.85 0.12 -30.15
N GLN A 13 -14.76 1.17 -30.95
CA GLN A 13 -15.45 2.42 -30.65
C GLN A 13 -16.92 2.02 -30.44
N GLN A 14 -17.40 2.14 -29.23
CA GLN A 14 -18.78 1.82 -28.89
C GLN A 14 -19.62 2.92 -29.51
N GLU A 15 -20.32 2.59 -30.58
CA GLU A 15 -21.21 3.52 -31.28
C GLU A 15 -22.54 3.65 -30.51
N ALA A 16 -22.99 4.88 -30.30
CA ALA A 16 -24.29 5.14 -29.68
C ALA A 16 -25.43 4.72 -30.60
N ALA A 17 -26.47 4.15 -30.02
CA ALA A 17 -27.70 3.90 -30.77
C ALA A 17 -28.48 5.21 -30.88
N MET A 18 -28.50 5.77 -32.09
CA MET A 18 -29.25 6.97 -32.39
C MET A 18 -30.62 6.61 -32.98
N LEU A 19 -31.68 7.09 -32.33
CA LEU A 19 -33.05 6.82 -32.71
C LEU A 19 -33.68 7.97 -33.50
N PRO A 20 -34.61 7.69 -34.39
CA PRO A 20 -35.33 8.70 -35.19
C PRO A 20 -35.95 9.80 -34.32
N GLY A 21 -35.61 11.06 -34.59
CA GLY A 21 -36.06 12.19 -33.80
C GLY A 21 -37.56 12.47 -33.81
N ASN A 22 -38.28 12.06 -34.89
CA ASN A 22 -39.74 12.22 -35.03
C ASN A 22 -40.56 11.37 -34.03
N ARG A 23 -39.91 10.42 -33.35
CA ARG A 23 -40.56 9.60 -32.31
C ARG A 23 -40.61 10.31 -30.94
N PHE A 24 -39.90 11.42 -30.79
CA PHE A 24 -39.74 12.11 -29.55
C PHE A 24 -40.52 13.43 -29.49
N PHE A 25 -41.02 13.69 -28.32
CA PHE A 25 -41.42 15.03 -27.87
C PHE A 25 -40.23 15.67 -27.20
N VAL A 26 -39.93 16.92 -27.53
CA VAL A 26 -38.72 17.63 -27.02
C VAL A 26 -39.14 18.96 -26.42
N ARG A 27 -38.56 19.28 -25.26
CA ARG A 27 -38.76 20.57 -24.60
C ARG A 27 -37.49 21.03 -23.93
N ARG A 28 -37.19 22.32 -24.08
CA ARG A 28 -36.20 22.98 -23.26
C ARG A 28 -36.87 23.46 -21.96
N LEU A 29 -36.24 23.15 -20.81
CA LEU A 29 -36.69 23.47 -19.48
C LEU A 29 -35.65 24.31 -18.79
N THR A 30 -36.04 25.22 -17.90
CA THR A 30 -35.16 25.87 -16.95
C THR A 30 -35.28 25.13 -15.62
N VAL A 31 -34.15 24.80 -15.02
CA VAL A 31 -34.09 24.07 -13.76
C VAL A 31 -33.29 24.87 -12.73
N GLU A 32 -33.62 24.70 -11.45
CA GLU A 32 -32.95 25.36 -10.35
C GLU A 32 -32.59 24.34 -9.25
N GLY A 33 -31.38 24.40 -8.74
CA GLY A 33 -30.91 23.50 -7.67
C GLY A 33 -30.41 22.13 -8.19
N ASP A 34 -30.26 21.17 -7.26
CA ASP A 34 -29.51 19.92 -7.53
C ASP A 34 -30.38 18.75 -8.02
N ASP A 35 -31.71 18.78 -7.83
CA ASP A 35 -32.61 17.72 -8.27
C ASP A 35 -33.15 17.96 -9.68
N VAL A 36 -32.27 17.94 -10.65
CA VAL A 36 -32.61 18.07 -12.07
C VAL A 36 -33.54 16.95 -12.55
N PRO A 37 -33.30 15.65 -12.25
CA PRO A 37 -34.18 14.57 -12.69
C PRO A 37 -35.62 14.72 -12.17
N GLY A 38 -35.79 15.09 -10.90
CA GLY A 38 -37.11 15.30 -10.31
C GLY A 38 -37.87 16.44 -10.99
N GLN A 39 -37.20 17.57 -11.27
CA GLN A 39 -37.80 18.71 -11.98
C GLN A 39 -38.15 18.39 -13.42
N VAL A 40 -37.31 17.65 -14.14
CA VAL A 40 -37.61 17.17 -15.51
C VAL A 40 -38.84 16.27 -15.52
N ASN A 41 -38.90 15.31 -14.59
CA ASN A 41 -40.07 14.42 -14.51
C ASN A 41 -41.35 15.19 -14.19
N LEU A 42 -41.32 16.09 -13.24
CA LEU A 42 -42.47 16.92 -12.90
C LEU A 42 -42.94 17.80 -14.07
N ALA A 43 -41.98 18.42 -14.77
CA ALA A 43 -42.30 19.23 -15.94
C ALA A 43 -42.89 18.39 -17.11
N LEU A 44 -42.33 17.22 -17.35
CA LEU A 44 -42.82 16.31 -18.36
C LEU A 44 -44.22 15.76 -18.02
N GLU A 45 -44.48 15.44 -16.74
CA GLU A 45 -45.80 15.01 -16.27
C GLU A 45 -46.86 16.09 -16.49
N ALA A 46 -46.52 17.36 -16.31
CA ALA A 46 -47.45 18.47 -16.53
C ALA A 46 -47.81 18.70 -18.00
N ILE A 47 -46.93 18.36 -18.95
CA ILE A 47 -47.11 18.65 -20.38
C ILE A 47 -47.33 17.40 -21.26
N SER A 48 -47.07 16.21 -20.75
CA SER A 48 -47.25 14.96 -21.48
C SER A 48 -48.72 14.53 -21.49
N PRO A 49 -49.25 14.11 -22.63
CA PRO A 49 -50.59 13.54 -22.70
C PRO A 49 -50.67 12.09 -22.15
N PHE A 50 -49.53 11.50 -21.80
CA PHE A 50 -49.44 10.13 -21.32
C PHE A 50 -48.74 10.08 -19.97
N PRO A 51 -49.12 9.12 -19.09
CA PRO A 51 -48.38 8.90 -17.84
C PRO A 51 -46.89 8.61 -18.10
N LEU A 52 -46.00 9.14 -17.23
CA LEU A 52 -44.54 8.96 -17.35
C LEU A 52 -44.10 7.49 -17.40
N GLU A 53 -44.82 6.60 -16.71
CA GLU A 53 -44.59 5.14 -16.73
C GLU A 53 -44.68 4.52 -18.15
N GLN A 54 -45.45 5.15 -19.04
CA GLN A 54 -45.58 4.74 -20.42
C GLN A 54 -44.60 5.43 -21.37
N MET A 55 -43.74 6.28 -20.82
CA MET A 55 -42.76 7.05 -21.57
C MET A 55 -41.36 6.51 -21.36
N LEU A 56 -40.53 6.68 -22.37
CA LEU A 56 -39.07 6.60 -22.27
C LEU A 56 -38.57 8.03 -22.21
N VAL A 57 -37.84 8.38 -21.17
CA VAL A 57 -37.44 9.76 -20.89
C VAL A 57 -35.93 9.86 -20.84
N GLY A 58 -35.36 10.88 -21.45
CA GLY A 58 -33.97 11.25 -21.29
C GLY A 58 -33.83 12.76 -21.36
N PHE A 59 -32.70 13.26 -20.87
CA PHE A 59 -32.41 14.67 -20.95
C PHE A 59 -30.88 14.95 -20.96
N VAL A 60 -30.53 16.11 -21.50
CA VAL A 60 -29.16 16.63 -21.45
C VAL A 60 -29.17 18.02 -20.80
N THR A 61 -28.17 18.26 -19.99
CA THR A 61 -28.04 19.52 -19.22
C THR A 61 -26.98 20.40 -19.83
N SER A 62 -27.21 21.73 -19.88
CA SER A 62 -26.22 22.72 -20.25
C SER A 62 -25.01 22.71 -19.29
N ALA A 63 -23.87 23.23 -19.71
CA ALA A 63 -22.67 23.27 -18.89
C ALA A 63 -22.85 24.11 -17.62
N ASP A 64 -23.71 25.14 -17.67
CA ASP A 64 -24.04 25.99 -16.53
C ASP A 64 -25.06 25.35 -15.56
N GLY A 65 -25.65 24.18 -15.95
CA GLY A 65 -26.62 23.45 -15.14
C GLY A 65 -28.02 24.05 -15.05
N LYS A 66 -28.29 25.17 -15.76
CA LYS A 66 -29.56 25.91 -15.65
C LYS A 66 -30.58 25.53 -16.69
N GLN A 67 -30.14 25.03 -17.82
CA GLN A 67 -31.01 24.63 -18.93
C GLN A 67 -30.91 23.13 -19.16
N VAL A 68 -32.03 22.52 -19.46
CA VAL A 68 -32.14 21.09 -19.76
C VAL A 68 -32.95 20.92 -21.04
N LEU A 69 -32.43 20.14 -21.95
CA LEU A 69 -33.17 19.67 -23.08
C LEU A 69 -33.75 18.26 -22.76
N ALA A 70 -35.02 18.24 -22.39
CA ALA A 70 -35.73 17.01 -22.05
C ALA A 70 -36.43 16.45 -23.29
N TYR A 71 -36.36 15.16 -23.45
CA TYR A 71 -37.04 14.43 -24.56
C TYR A 71 -37.70 13.18 -24.03
N ALA A 72 -38.85 12.90 -24.59
CA ALA A 72 -39.66 11.77 -24.19
C ALA A 72 -40.34 11.11 -25.37
N ALA A 73 -40.45 9.80 -25.35
CA ALA A 73 -41.14 9.04 -26.38
C ALA A 73 -42.10 8.02 -25.73
N HIS A 74 -43.25 7.84 -26.31
CA HIS A 74 -44.17 6.79 -25.84
C HIS A 74 -43.63 5.42 -26.21
N ARG A 75 -43.57 4.48 -25.24
CA ARG A 75 -43.00 3.12 -25.40
C ARG A 75 -43.51 2.37 -26.61
N ARG A 76 -44.80 2.52 -26.95
CA ARG A 76 -45.41 1.85 -28.13
C ARG A 76 -44.90 2.36 -29.48
N ARG A 77 -44.08 3.42 -29.51
CA ARG A 77 -43.44 3.87 -30.74
C ARG A 77 -42.23 3.01 -31.14
N PHE A 78 -41.84 2.13 -30.27
CA PHE A 78 -40.74 1.19 -30.48
C PHE A 78 -41.27 -0.23 -30.38
N THR A 79 -40.92 -1.07 -31.35
CA THR A 79 -41.26 -2.48 -31.27
C THR A 79 -40.42 -3.19 -30.20
N THR A 80 -40.90 -4.32 -29.72
CA THR A 80 -40.15 -5.13 -28.78
C THR A 80 -38.82 -5.59 -29.38
N GLU A 81 -38.80 -5.91 -30.66
CA GLU A 81 -37.60 -6.33 -31.39
C GLU A 81 -36.58 -5.20 -31.51
N GLU A 82 -37.04 -3.97 -31.81
CA GLU A 82 -36.15 -2.79 -31.81
C GLU A 82 -35.52 -2.57 -30.42
N SER A 83 -36.32 -2.67 -29.36
CA SER A 83 -35.84 -2.45 -27.99
C SER A 83 -34.81 -3.51 -27.54
N PHE A 84 -35.00 -4.76 -27.99
CA PHE A 84 -34.03 -5.84 -27.72
C PHE A 84 -32.75 -5.69 -28.56
N ALA A 85 -32.80 -5.03 -29.69
CA ALA A 85 -31.65 -4.79 -30.55
C ALA A 85 -30.77 -3.63 -30.04
N TRP A 86 -31.22 -2.86 -29.05
CA TRP A 86 -30.41 -1.78 -28.48
C TRP A 86 -29.15 -2.31 -27.77
N PRO A 87 -27.99 -1.70 -28.02
CA PRO A 87 -26.75 -2.15 -27.39
C PRO A 87 -26.79 -1.96 -25.88
N GLU A 88 -26.35 -2.97 -25.11
CA GLU A 88 -26.33 -2.88 -23.63
C GLU A 88 -25.32 -1.86 -23.13
N ASP A 89 -24.18 -1.76 -23.81
CA ASP A 89 -23.00 -1.01 -23.32
C ASP A 89 -22.99 0.47 -23.74
N CYS A 90 -23.91 0.89 -24.64
CA CYS A 90 -23.96 2.25 -25.15
C CYS A 90 -25.31 2.90 -24.84
N PRO A 91 -25.36 4.24 -24.64
CA PRO A 91 -26.62 4.94 -24.46
C PRO A 91 -27.45 4.94 -25.74
N VAL A 92 -28.74 4.90 -25.52
CA VAL A 92 -29.76 5.01 -26.59
C VAL A 92 -30.33 6.41 -26.53
N ILE A 93 -30.17 7.18 -27.61
CA ILE A 93 -30.44 8.62 -27.64
C ILE A 93 -31.13 9.05 -28.94
N PRO A 94 -31.83 10.19 -28.95
CA PRO A 94 -32.37 10.75 -30.22
C PRO A 94 -31.24 11.28 -31.12
N GLU A 95 -31.35 11.09 -32.42
CA GLU A 95 -30.38 11.56 -33.43
C GLU A 95 -30.16 13.07 -33.43
N PHE A 96 -31.19 13.87 -33.08
CA PHE A 96 -31.09 15.33 -33.09
C PHE A 96 -30.09 15.88 -32.05
N LEU A 97 -29.71 15.10 -31.05
CA LEU A 97 -28.66 15.52 -30.09
C LEU A 97 -27.32 15.73 -30.77
N ALA A 98 -27.02 15.01 -31.85
CA ALA A 98 -25.81 15.23 -32.62
C ALA A 98 -25.77 16.62 -33.25
N LEU A 99 -26.92 17.16 -33.62
CA LEU A 99 -27.05 18.50 -34.20
C LEU A 99 -26.83 19.63 -33.17
N CYS A 100 -26.94 19.31 -31.88
CA CYS A 100 -26.62 20.29 -30.81
C CYS A 100 -25.13 20.67 -30.78
N GLY A 101 -24.26 19.95 -31.49
CA GLY A 101 -22.87 20.33 -31.70
C GLY A 101 -22.67 21.54 -32.60
N TYR A 102 -23.63 21.82 -33.49
CA TYR A 102 -23.61 23.02 -34.29
C TYR A 102 -24.28 24.18 -33.56
N ARG A 103 -23.56 25.28 -33.38
CA ARG A 103 -24.03 26.47 -32.63
C ARG A 103 -23.85 27.70 -33.50
N PRO A 104 -24.91 28.31 -33.99
CA PRO A 104 -24.80 29.60 -34.71
C PRO A 104 -24.38 30.72 -33.77
N ALA A 105 -23.65 31.70 -34.29
CA ALA A 105 -23.13 32.81 -33.47
C ALA A 105 -24.25 33.84 -33.08
N ALA A 106 -25.38 33.83 -33.77
CA ALA A 106 -26.54 34.69 -33.52
C ALA A 106 -27.81 33.83 -33.50
N ASP A 107 -28.95 34.48 -33.27
CA ASP A 107 -30.25 33.82 -33.45
C ASP A 107 -30.31 33.20 -34.85
N GLY A 108 -30.61 31.94 -34.91
CA GLY A 108 -30.57 31.18 -36.16
C GLY A 108 -31.38 29.88 -36.12
N ILE A 109 -31.71 29.40 -37.27
CA ILE A 109 -32.42 28.16 -37.48
C ILE A 109 -31.50 27.22 -38.28
N VAL A 110 -31.26 26.04 -37.77
CA VAL A 110 -30.48 25.02 -38.46
C VAL A 110 -31.43 23.91 -38.91
N VAL A 111 -31.49 23.63 -40.22
CA VAL A 111 -32.29 22.56 -40.78
C VAL A 111 -31.37 21.47 -41.29
N HIS A 112 -31.46 20.31 -40.70
CA HIS A 112 -30.72 19.12 -41.12
C HIS A 112 -31.65 18.21 -41.95
N ARG A 113 -31.17 17.83 -43.12
CA ARG A 113 -31.83 16.89 -44.00
C ARG A 113 -31.16 15.53 -43.99
N SER A 114 -31.87 14.51 -43.54
CA SER A 114 -31.51 13.11 -43.74
C SER A 114 -32.29 12.50 -44.89
N GLU A 115 -32.10 11.20 -45.17
CA GLU A 115 -32.78 10.50 -46.23
C GLU A 115 -34.30 10.47 -46.04
N GLU A 116 -34.79 10.39 -44.82
CA GLU A 116 -36.19 10.22 -44.49
C GLU A 116 -36.82 11.39 -43.72
N ARG A 117 -36.04 12.29 -43.19
CA ARG A 117 -36.49 13.29 -42.20
C ARG A 117 -35.85 14.65 -42.39
N LEU A 118 -36.60 15.65 -41.96
CA LEU A 118 -36.13 17.01 -41.74
C LEU A 118 -36.13 17.32 -40.25
N THR A 119 -35.03 17.85 -39.73
CA THR A 119 -34.89 18.28 -38.33
C THR A 119 -34.50 19.73 -38.28
N ALA A 120 -35.33 20.58 -37.69
CA ALA A 120 -35.04 21.98 -37.49
C ALA A 120 -34.75 22.29 -36.02
N LEU A 121 -33.62 22.94 -35.74
CA LEU A 121 -33.22 23.44 -34.43
C LEU A 121 -33.24 24.96 -34.47
N ALA A 122 -33.97 25.58 -33.57
CA ALA A 122 -33.98 27.00 -33.37
C ALA A 122 -33.07 27.41 -32.21
N TRP A 123 -32.15 28.34 -32.44
CA TRP A 123 -31.17 28.77 -31.50
C TRP A 123 -31.34 30.25 -31.14
N LYS A 124 -31.20 30.61 -29.86
CA LYS A 124 -31.03 31.99 -29.42
C LYS A 124 -29.55 32.24 -29.15
N ALA A 125 -29.13 33.46 -29.45
CA ALA A 125 -27.72 33.86 -29.28
C ALA A 125 -27.20 33.61 -27.84
N GLY A 126 -26.09 32.92 -27.76
CA GLY A 126 -25.46 32.59 -26.48
C GLY A 126 -26.04 31.38 -25.75
N ASP A 127 -27.09 30.75 -26.24
CA ASP A 127 -27.64 29.51 -25.64
C ASP A 127 -26.72 28.31 -25.92
N GLU A 128 -26.61 27.42 -24.96
CA GLU A 128 -25.87 26.15 -25.09
C GLU A 128 -26.70 25.03 -25.66
N LEU A 129 -28.02 25.12 -25.54
CA LEU A 129 -28.99 24.16 -26.02
C LEU A 129 -30.03 24.87 -26.92
N PRO A 130 -30.52 24.20 -27.94
CA PRO A 130 -31.54 24.78 -28.84
C PRO A 130 -32.81 25.15 -28.09
N ALA A 131 -33.40 26.28 -28.45
CA ALA A 131 -34.64 26.78 -27.85
C ALA A 131 -35.83 25.93 -28.24
N ALA A 132 -35.85 25.39 -29.48
CA ALA A 132 -36.86 24.46 -29.96
C ALA A 132 -36.23 23.48 -30.95
N ILE A 133 -36.78 22.29 -30.98
CA ILE A 133 -36.50 21.25 -32.00
C ILE A 133 -37.80 20.79 -32.61
N VAL A 134 -37.84 20.71 -33.93
CA VAL A 134 -38.95 20.20 -34.70
C VAL A 134 -38.44 19.14 -35.65
N VAL A 135 -39.08 17.99 -35.69
CA VAL A 135 -38.73 16.88 -36.59
C VAL A 135 -39.96 16.47 -37.36
N ALA A 136 -39.84 16.37 -38.66
CA ALA A 136 -40.91 15.92 -39.55
C ALA A 136 -40.39 14.89 -40.56
N GLU A 137 -41.28 14.06 -41.08
CA GLU A 137 -40.96 13.17 -42.20
C GLU A 137 -40.80 13.96 -43.50
N LEU A 138 -39.82 13.59 -44.31
CA LEU A 138 -39.49 14.30 -45.55
C LEU A 138 -40.65 14.29 -46.53
N ALA A 139 -41.52 13.26 -46.49
CA ALA A 139 -42.69 13.14 -47.34
C ALA A 139 -43.77 14.19 -47.03
N ASP A 140 -43.83 14.69 -45.79
CA ASP A 140 -44.92 15.52 -45.28
C ASP A 140 -44.51 16.98 -45.03
N ALA A 141 -43.23 17.34 -45.18
CA ALA A 141 -42.74 18.65 -44.80
C ALA A 141 -41.78 19.29 -45.81
N ASP A 142 -41.90 20.60 -45.97
CA ASP A 142 -40.95 21.47 -46.66
C ASP A 142 -39.98 22.11 -45.67
N GLU A 143 -38.72 22.30 -46.07
CA GLU A 143 -37.68 22.93 -45.25
C GLU A 143 -38.11 24.28 -44.69
N ALA A 144 -38.76 25.10 -45.51
CA ALA A 144 -39.27 26.42 -45.09
C ALA A 144 -40.42 26.32 -44.07
N ALA A 145 -41.25 25.27 -44.17
CA ALA A 145 -42.34 25.05 -43.23
C ALA A 145 -41.82 24.63 -41.85
N ILE A 146 -40.89 23.68 -41.79
CA ILE A 146 -40.32 23.21 -40.54
C ILE A 146 -39.46 24.28 -39.85
N ALA A 147 -38.73 25.09 -40.62
CA ALA A 147 -37.98 26.23 -40.11
C ALA A 147 -38.90 27.29 -39.46
N ARG A 148 -40.01 27.65 -40.13
CA ARG A 148 -41.02 28.55 -39.57
C ARG A 148 -41.65 28.01 -38.28
N GLU A 149 -41.93 26.71 -38.25
CA GLU A 149 -42.46 26.07 -37.04
C GLU A 149 -41.44 26.11 -35.88
N ALA A 150 -40.16 25.82 -36.15
CA ALA A 150 -39.11 25.92 -35.17
C ALA A 150 -38.94 27.36 -34.66
N ALA A 151 -38.96 28.37 -35.55
CA ALA A 151 -38.91 29.78 -35.18
C ALA A 151 -40.08 30.17 -34.26
N ALA A 152 -41.30 29.78 -34.64
CA ALA A 152 -42.50 30.08 -33.85
C ALA A 152 -42.44 29.43 -32.45
N ARG A 153 -41.96 28.19 -32.35
CA ARG A 153 -41.79 27.48 -31.04
C ARG A 153 -40.70 28.08 -30.16
N ALA A 154 -39.68 28.70 -30.78
CA ALA A 154 -38.60 29.36 -30.08
C ALA A 154 -38.83 30.85 -29.80
N ASP A 155 -39.98 31.37 -30.26
CA ASP A 155 -40.29 32.80 -30.21
C ASP A 155 -39.21 33.68 -30.91
N LEU A 156 -38.78 33.22 -32.09
CA LEU A 156 -37.84 33.93 -32.95
C LEU A 156 -38.57 34.70 -34.06
N ALA A 157 -37.92 35.70 -34.61
CA ALA A 157 -38.44 36.50 -35.70
C ALA A 157 -38.62 35.66 -36.98
N ALA A 158 -39.61 35.97 -37.79
CA ALA A 158 -39.91 35.22 -39.01
C ALA A 158 -38.82 35.31 -40.09
N ASP A 159 -37.94 36.32 -40.00
CA ASP A 159 -36.81 36.59 -40.89
C ASP A 159 -35.49 36.02 -40.31
N THR A 160 -35.54 35.22 -39.25
CA THR A 160 -34.35 34.57 -38.66
C THR A 160 -33.63 33.75 -39.75
N PRO A 161 -32.29 33.90 -39.86
CA PRO A 161 -31.55 33.18 -40.90
C PRO A 161 -31.64 31.65 -40.70
N VAL A 162 -31.82 30.96 -41.86
CA VAL A 162 -31.91 29.50 -41.90
C VAL A 162 -30.65 28.95 -42.56
N GLU A 163 -30.02 28.02 -41.92
CA GLU A 163 -28.86 27.32 -42.43
C GLU A 163 -29.18 25.84 -42.63
N ASN A 164 -28.86 25.33 -43.82
CA ASN A 164 -29.13 23.94 -44.15
C ASN A 164 -27.91 23.06 -44.00
N LEU A 165 -28.02 22.02 -43.20
CA LEU A 165 -27.03 20.99 -42.99
C LEU A 165 -27.45 19.67 -43.64
N THR A 166 -26.47 18.97 -44.14
CA THR A 166 -26.65 17.61 -44.71
C THR A 166 -25.56 16.72 -44.15
N GLY A 167 -25.68 15.42 -44.38
CA GLY A 167 -24.63 14.46 -43.98
C GLY A 167 -25.05 13.54 -42.88
N ALA A 168 -24.20 12.55 -42.63
CA ALA A 168 -24.45 11.51 -41.64
C ALA A 168 -24.14 12.01 -40.23
N LEU A 169 -24.98 11.59 -39.29
CA LEU A 169 -24.75 11.81 -37.84
C LEU A 169 -24.15 10.56 -37.25
N SER A 170 -23.22 10.76 -36.32
CA SER A 170 -22.52 9.67 -35.63
C SER A 170 -22.33 9.97 -34.15
N GLY A 171 -22.24 8.96 -33.34
CA GLY A 171 -21.96 9.07 -31.91
C GLY A 171 -21.05 7.96 -31.44
N ALA A 172 -20.02 8.30 -30.70
CA ALA A 172 -19.08 7.31 -30.15
C ALA A 172 -18.64 7.67 -28.73
N ILE A 173 -18.38 6.65 -27.93
CA ILE A 173 -17.80 6.86 -26.59
C ILE A 173 -16.29 7.01 -26.75
N VAL A 174 -15.78 8.19 -26.32
CA VAL A 174 -14.37 8.53 -26.33
C VAL A 174 -13.97 8.92 -24.91
N GLU A 175 -13.04 8.21 -24.31
CA GLU A 175 -12.57 8.45 -22.93
C GLU A 175 -13.70 8.49 -21.88
N GLY A 176 -14.76 7.74 -22.13
CA GLY A 176 -15.92 7.66 -21.24
C GLY A 176 -16.96 8.78 -21.43
N ASN A 177 -16.75 9.71 -22.36
CA ASN A 177 -17.73 10.72 -22.75
C ASN A 177 -18.37 10.31 -24.07
N LEU A 178 -19.63 10.63 -24.26
CA LEU A 178 -20.29 10.45 -25.54
C LEU A 178 -20.06 11.67 -26.40
N VAL A 179 -19.41 11.47 -27.53
CA VAL A 179 -19.13 12.52 -28.52
C VAL A 179 -20.00 12.30 -29.73
N LEU A 180 -20.89 13.22 -29.96
CA LEU A 180 -21.83 13.24 -31.09
C LEU A 180 -21.34 14.22 -32.14
N LYS A 181 -21.32 13.80 -33.40
CA LYS A 181 -20.80 14.57 -34.54
C LYS A 181 -21.70 14.42 -35.76
N GLY A 182 -21.69 15.43 -36.60
CA GLY A 182 -22.17 15.39 -37.96
C GLY A 182 -21.08 15.75 -38.95
N GLU A 183 -21.40 15.86 -40.22
CA GLU A 183 -20.51 16.36 -41.27
C GLU A 183 -20.41 17.91 -41.29
N PHE A 184 -20.41 18.52 -40.10
CA PHE A 184 -20.31 19.94 -39.88
C PHE A 184 -19.26 20.24 -38.80
N GLU A 185 -18.81 21.49 -38.69
CA GLU A 185 -17.90 21.90 -37.62
C GLU A 185 -18.61 21.91 -36.27
N GLY A 186 -18.00 21.22 -35.29
CA GLY A 186 -18.54 21.11 -33.96
C GLY A 186 -18.85 19.66 -33.54
N ALA A 187 -18.96 19.48 -32.25
CA ALA A 187 -19.35 18.22 -31.64
C ALA A 187 -20.14 18.48 -30.36
N PHE A 188 -21.16 17.72 -30.12
CA PHE A 188 -21.88 17.73 -28.86
C PHE A 188 -21.32 16.63 -27.97
N THR A 189 -20.80 17.03 -26.82
CA THR A 189 -20.16 16.10 -25.87
C THR A 189 -21.00 15.97 -24.62
N ILE A 190 -21.48 14.76 -24.35
CA ILE A 190 -22.16 14.44 -23.10
C ILE A 190 -21.13 13.80 -22.17
N PRO A 191 -20.84 14.43 -21.03
CA PRO A 191 -19.85 13.92 -20.07
C PRO A 191 -20.36 12.60 -19.45
N LYS A 192 -19.44 11.75 -19.01
CA LYS A 192 -19.73 10.46 -18.37
C LYS A 192 -20.82 10.55 -17.29
N LYS A 193 -20.87 11.65 -16.57
CA LYS A 193 -21.81 11.91 -15.48
C LYS A 193 -23.27 12.04 -15.97
N GLY A 194 -23.45 12.53 -17.20
CA GLY A 194 -24.76 12.74 -17.82
C GLY A 194 -25.18 11.64 -18.80
N LEU A 195 -24.37 10.58 -18.97
CA LEU A 195 -24.69 9.51 -19.91
C LEU A 195 -25.99 8.78 -19.57
N ASP A 196 -26.19 8.49 -18.30
CA ASP A 196 -27.39 7.79 -17.86
C ASP A 196 -28.63 8.66 -17.89
N ASP A 197 -28.47 9.97 -17.71
CA ASP A 197 -29.56 10.94 -17.82
C ASP A 197 -29.96 11.17 -19.30
N SER A 198 -29.00 11.01 -20.20
CA SER A 198 -29.26 11.11 -21.63
C SER A 198 -29.86 9.83 -22.28
N ASP A 199 -29.75 8.70 -21.59
CA ASP A 199 -30.25 7.42 -22.07
C ASP A 199 -31.73 7.29 -21.80
N ILE A 200 -32.52 7.00 -22.85
CA ILE A 200 -33.98 6.89 -22.75
C ILE A 200 -34.47 5.60 -22.08
N ARG A 201 -33.60 4.67 -21.78
CA ARG A 201 -33.98 3.38 -21.19
C ARG A 201 -34.43 3.53 -19.74
N ASP A 202 -35.13 2.53 -19.27
CA ASP A 202 -35.68 2.52 -17.91
C ASP A 202 -34.62 2.69 -16.82
N SER A 203 -34.99 3.38 -15.76
CA SER A 203 -34.14 3.58 -14.59
C SER A 203 -33.68 2.26 -13.99
N ASP A 204 -34.47 1.22 -14.03
CA ASP A 204 -34.14 -0.10 -13.53
C ASP A 204 -33.02 -0.74 -14.35
N PHE A 205 -33.11 -0.66 -15.68
CA PHE A 205 -32.07 -1.12 -16.59
C PHE A 205 -30.73 -0.35 -16.33
N LEU A 206 -30.80 0.97 -16.23
CA LEU A 206 -29.62 1.81 -15.98
C LEU A 206 -28.99 1.49 -14.62
N THR A 207 -29.83 1.23 -13.62
CA THR A 207 -29.36 0.85 -12.28
C THR A 207 -28.67 -0.52 -12.29
N GLU A 208 -29.22 -1.50 -13.02
CA GLU A 208 -28.59 -2.81 -13.18
C GLU A 208 -27.28 -2.72 -13.97
N ARG A 209 -27.23 -1.90 -15.02
CA ARG A 209 -26.00 -1.64 -15.77
C ARG A 209 -24.92 -1.06 -14.87
N ARG A 210 -25.23 -0.03 -14.07
CA ARG A 210 -24.31 0.56 -13.08
C ARG A 210 -23.80 -0.47 -12.06
N LYS A 211 -24.66 -1.38 -11.59
CA LYS A 211 -24.27 -2.47 -10.69
C LYS A 211 -23.31 -3.44 -11.37
N LYS A 212 -23.60 -3.86 -12.60
CA LYS A 212 -22.72 -4.74 -13.39
C LYS A 212 -21.36 -4.09 -13.65
N GLU A 213 -21.31 -2.82 -14.03
CA GLU A 213 -20.07 -2.06 -14.24
C GLU A 213 -19.24 -1.98 -12.96
N ARG A 214 -19.86 -1.67 -11.82
CA ARG A 214 -19.17 -1.65 -10.50
C ARG A 214 -18.62 -3.01 -10.12
N LEU A 215 -19.39 -4.07 -10.30
CA LEU A 215 -18.94 -5.44 -10.03
C LEU A 215 -17.77 -5.83 -10.92
N ASN A 216 -17.82 -5.52 -12.21
CA ASN A 216 -16.73 -5.77 -13.14
C ASN A 216 -15.46 -5.02 -12.72
N LEU A 217 -15.60 -3.77 -12.28
CA LEU A 217 -14.47 -2.96 -11.82
C LEU A 217 -13.84 -3.52 -10.53
N ILE A 218 -14.68 -3.99 -9.60
CA ILE A 218 -14.22 -4.65 -8.36
C ILE A 218 -13.53 -5.98 -8.70
N LEU A 219 -14.13 -6.80 -9.56
CA LEU A 219 -13.55 -8.08 -9.99
C LEU A 219 -12.22 -7.87 -10.70
N TRP A 220 -12.13 -6.88 -11.59
CA TRP A 220 -10.89 -6.56 -12.30
C TRP A 220 -9.78 -6.07 -11.38
N ASN A 221 -10.13 -5.21 -10.42
CA ASN A 221 -9.18 -4.76 -9.41
C ASN A 221 -8.74 -5.91 -8.50
N SER A 222 -9.67 -6.78 -8.08
CA SER A 222 -9.35 -7.97 -7.29
C SER A 222 -8.43 -8.93 -8.05
N ALA A 223 -8.69 -9.14 -9.34
CA ALA A 223 -7.84 -9.96 -10.20
C ALA A 223 -6.42 -9.37 -10.34
N ARG A 224 -6.30 -8.05 -10.48
CA ARG A 224 -4.99 -7.36 -10.51
C ARG A 224 -4.23 -7.53 -9.22
N VAL A 225 -4.90 -7.32 -8.08
CA VAL A 225 -4.28 -7.52 -6.76
C VAL A 225 -3.87 -8.98 -6.57
N GLY A 226 -4.75 -9.93 -6.93
CA GLY A 226 -4.45 -11.36 -6.87
C GLY A 226 -3.23 -11.73 -7.72
N ALA A 227 -3.15 -11.21 -8.95
CA ALA A 227 -1.99 -11.42 -9.82
C ALA A 227 -0.70 -10.83 -9.23
N ALA A 228 -0.76 -9.64 -8.63
CA ALA A 228 0.39 -9.03 -7.96
C ALA A 228 0.86 -9.86 -6.76
N VAL A 229 -0.07 -10.36 -5.94
CA VAL A 229 0.25 -11.25 -4.81
C VAL A 229 0.91 -12.54 -5.28
N LEU A 230 0.40 -13.16 -6.36
CA LEU A 230 1.01 -14.36 -6.94
C LEU A 230 2.44 -14.12 -7.42
N VAL A 231 2.70 -12.98 -8.08
CA VAL A 231 4.05 -12.61 -8.53
C VAL A 231 4.99 -12.43 -7.34
N VAL A 232 4.54 -11.73 -6.29
CA VAL A 232 5.35 -11.54 -5.06
C VAL A 232 5.61 -12.87 -4.37
N SER A 233 4.61 -13.75 -4.27
CA SER A 233 4.78 -15.10 -3.69
C SER A 233 5.82 -15.90 -4.48
N LEU A 234 5.74 -15.90 -5.80
CA LEU A 234 6.71 -16.60 -6.65
C LEU A 234 8.14 -16.05 -6.49
N LEU A 235 8.29 -14.73 -6.35
CA LEU A 235 9.59 -14.11 -6.10
C LEU A 235 10.16 -14.51 -4.73
N LEU A 236 9.31 -14.60 -3.71
CA LEU A 236 9.71 -15.06 -2.36
C LEU A 236 10.11 -16.54 -2.38
N ASP A 237 9.40 -17.39 -3.11
CA ASP A 237 9.76 -18.80 -3.26
C ASP A 237 11.11 -18.97 -3.96
N ILE A 238 11.35 -18.21 -5.05
CA ILE A 238 12.64 -18.20 -5.73
C ILE A 238 13.76 -17.72 -4.80
N ALA A 239 13.51 -16.64 -4.04
CA ALA A 239 14.47 -16.14 -3.06
C ALA A 239 14.75 -17.18 -1.96
N GLY A 240 13.73 -17.88 -1.48
CA GLY A 240 13.87 -18.98 -0.52
C GLY A 240 14.75 -20.13 -1.07
N ILE A 241 14.54 -20.52 -2.31
CA ILE A 241 15.37 -21.56 -2.97
C ILE A 241 16.84 -21.10 -3.07
N VAL A 242 17.08 -19.85 -3.49
CA VAL A 242 18.44 -19.30 -3.63
C VAL A 242 19.14 -19.22 -2.27
N VAL A 243 18.45 -18.79 -1.22
CA VAL A 243 18.98 -18.77 0.15
C VAL A 243 19.26 -20.19 0.65
N GLY A 244 18.34 -21.13 0.40
CA GLY A 244 18.52 -22.54 0.75
C GLY A 244 19.74 -23.18 0.06
N MET A 245 19.95 -22.92 -1.21
CA MET A 245 21.16 -23.40 -1.94
C MET A 245 22.43 -22.79 -1.35
N ARG A 246 22.40 -21.52 -0.96
CA ARG A 246 23.56 -20.83 -0.38
C ARG A 246 23.87 -21.30 1.04
N SER A 247 22.86 -21.59 1.84
CA SER A 247 23.06 -22.15 3.18
C SER A 247 23.65 -23.57 3.11
N HIS A 248 23.18 -24.38 2.17
CA HIS A 248 23.71 -25.73 1.99
C HIS A 248 25.20 -25.71 1.56
N SER A 249 25.57 -24.82 0.65
CA SER A 249 26.98 -24.66 0.27
C SER A 249 27.88 -24.15 1.40
N LEU A 250 27.34 -23.34 2.32
CA LEU A 250 28.06 -22.88 3.51
C LEU A 250 28.17 -23.99 4.58
N GLU A 251 27.18 -24.84 4.71
CA GLU A 251 27.21 -26.00 5.58
C GLU A 251 28.25 -27.02 5.12
N GLU A 252 28.30 -27.35 3.83
CA GLU A 252 29.36 -28.20 3.24
C GLU A 252 30.74 -27.62 3.46
N ALA A 253 30.93 -26.30 3.25
CA ALA A 253 32.21 -25.64 3.51
C ALA A 253 32.58 -25.63 4.99
N ASN A 254 31.62 -25.59 5.90
CA ASN A 254 31.84 -25.68 7.35
C ASN A 254 32.16 -27.10 7.80
N GLU A 255 31.49 -28.12 7.23
CA GLU A 255 31.82 -29.51 7.55
C GLU A 255 33.24 -29.87 7.15
N VAL A 256 33.72 -29.39 6.01
CA VAL A 256 35.12 -29.58 5.59
C VAL A 256 36.12 -28.91 6.55
N ARG A 257 35.73 -27.80 7.18
CA ARG A 257 36.59 -27.06 8.14
C ARG A 257 36.49 -27.57 9.58
N ARG A 258 35.44 -28.28 9.92
CA ARG A 258 35.16 -28.78 11.26
C ARG A 258 36.32 -29.59 11.89
N PRO A 259 36.93 -30.56 11.20
CA PRO A 259 38.03 -31.31 11.78
C PRO A 259 39.24 -30.42 12.13
N VAL A 260 39.52 -29.39 11.33
CA VAL A 260 40.63 -28.45 11.60
C VAL A 260 40.34 -27.57 12.83
N VAL A 261 39.10 -27.17 13.03
CA VAL A 261 38.66 -26.38 14.19
C VAL A 261 38.73 -27.25 15.46
N GLU A 262 38.26 -28.50 15.41
CA GLU A 262 38.33 -29.46 16.51
C GLU A 262 39.78 -29.75 16.93
N ASP A 263 40.73 -29.88 15.96
CA ASP A 263 42.15 -30.07 16.24
C ASP A 263 42.79 -28.81 16.90
N ILE A 264 42.39 -27.61 16.45
CA ILE A 264 42.87 -26.37 17.05
C ILE A 264 42.34 -26.22 18.51
N GLU A 265 41.05 -26.48 18.71
CA GLU A 265 40.46 -26.42 20.06
C GLU A 265 41.07 -27.48 20.99
N ALA A 266 41.28 -28.70 20.52
CA ALA A 266 41.96 -29.73 21.29
C ALA A 266 43.40 -29.34 21.65
N SER A 267 44.15 -28.76 20.73
CA SER A 267 45.50 -28.26 20.95
C SER A 267 45.54 -27.10 21.94
N GLN A 268 44.59 -26.17 21.85
CA GLN A 268 44.47 -25.07 22.84
C GLN A 268 44.08 -25.58 24.23
N ALA A 269 43.18 -26.56 24.31
CA ALA A 269 42.80 -27.17 25.58
C ALA A 269 43.97 -27.90 26.25
N ILE A 270 44.83 -28.59 25.49
CA ILE A 270 46.05 -29.22 26.01
C ILE A 270 47.03 -28.15 26.48
N THR A 271 47.26 -27.10 25.68
CA THR A 271 48.19 -26.02 26.07
C THR A 271 47.75 -25.29 27.33
N SER A 272 46.45 -24.99 27.43
CA SER A 272 45.91 -24.35 28.64
C SER A 272 46.02 -25.25 29.89
N ARG A 273 45.80 -26.58 29.72
CA ARG A 273 46.00 -27.55 30.83
C ARG A 273 47.46 -27.66 31.24
N ILE A 274 48.42 -27.67 30.32
CA ILE A 274 49.85 -27.70 30.61
C ILE A 274 50.24 -26.43 31.39
N LEU A 275 49.79 -25.27 30.96
CA LEU A 275 50.05 -24.02 31.66
C LEU A 275 49.44 -24.02 33.07
N GLU A 276 48.18 -24.50 33.22
CA GLU A 276 47.53 -24.59 34.53
C GLU A 276 48.23 -25.55 35.47
N LEU A 277 48.72 -26.67 34.97
CA LEU A 277 49.52 -27.63 35.77
C LEU A 277 50.89 -27.08 36.14
N GLY A 278 51.56 -26.33 35.27
CA GLY A 278 52.83 -25.68 35.52
C GLY A 278 52.74 -24.65 36.63
N VAL A 279 51.70 -23.84 36.62
CA VAL A 279 51.46 -22.81 37.66
C VAL A 279 51.10 -23.44 39.01
N LYS A 280 50.31 -24.54 39.03
CA LYS A 280 49.88 -25.20 40.28
C LYS A 280 51.02 -25.90 41.02
N ARG A 281 52.09 -26.27 40.38
CA ARG A 281 53.16 -27.10 41.00
C ARG A 281 54.14 -26.35 41.91
N LEU A 282 54.34 -25.06 41.70
CA LEU A 282 55.31 -24.27 42.43
C LEU A 282 54.64 -23.25 43.36
N LEU A 283 53.48 -22.78 43.10
CA LEU A 283 52.77 -21.72 43.80
C LEU A 283 52.55 -21.96 45.28
N PRO A 284 52.13 -23.13 45.80
CA PRO A 284 51.90 -23.38 47.20
C PRO A 284 53.19 -23.28 48.03
N MET A 285 54.36 -23.72 47.52
CA MET A 285 55.65 -23.70 48.19
C MET A 285 56.22 -22.29 48.28
N GLU A 286 56.02 -21.48 47.21
CA GLU A 286 56.48 -20.08 47.25
C GLU A 286 55.63 -19.26 48.23
N MET A 287 54.34 -19.44 48.26
CA MET A 287 53.41 -18.78 49.18
C MET A 287 53.82 -19.15 50.66
N LEU A 288 54.08 -20.42 50.87
CA LEU A 288 54.50 -20.89 52.17
C LEU A 288 55.84 -20.29 52.55
N ALA A 289 56.84 -20.24 51.67
CA ALA A 289 58.14 -19.68 51.93
C ALA A 289 58.06 -18.21 52.33
N LEU A 290 57.29 -17.42 51.59
CA LEU A 290 57.08 -15.99 51.86
C LEU A 290 56.42 -15.76 53.24
N VAL A 291 55.38 -16.48 53.57
CA VAL A 291 54.67 -16.31 54.85
C VAL A 291 55.51 -16.83 56.00
N ASN A 292 56.26 -17.91 55.81
CA ASN A 292 57.14 -18.46 56.85
C ASN A 292 58.35 -17.52 57.20
N GLU A 293 58.84 -16.77 56.24
CA GLU A 293 59.90 -15.77 56.47
C GLU A 293 59.48 -14.71 57.49
N LYS A 294 58.23 -14.31 57.53
CA LYS A 294 57.68 -13.32 58.44
C LYS A 294 57.10 -13.91 59.74
N ARG A 295 57.15 -15.22 59.88
CA ARG A 295 56.63 -15.93 61.04
C ARG A 295 57.46 -15.67 62.31
N PRO A 296 56.90 -15.18 63.44
CA PRO A 296 57.53 -15.14 64.71
C PRO A 296 57.88 -16.55 65.20
N ALA A 297 59.00 -16.67 65.97
CA ALA A 297 59.43 -17.97 66.45
C ALA A 297 58.43 -18.66 67.38
N THR A 298 57.57 -17.90 68.03
CA THR A 298 56.51 -18.36 68.97
C THR A 298 55.28 -18.88 68.27
N VAL A 299 55.10 -18.62 66.93
CA VAL A 299 53.94 -19.04 66.14
C VAL A 299 54.27 -20.33 65.43
N GLU A 300 53.48 -21.36 65.67
CA GLU A 300 53.59 -22.66 65.00
C GLU A 300 52.44 -22.87 64.06
N PHE A 301 52.71 -23.19 62.76
CA PHE A 301 51.70 -23.57 61.79
C PHE A 301 51.23 -24.99 62.05
N THR A 302 49.93 -25.17 62.18
CA THR A 302 49.29 -26.47 62.41
C THR A 302 48.70 -27.09 61.14
N ASN A 303 48.18 -26.26 60.31
CA ASN A 303 47.66 -26.68 59.02
C ASN A 303 47.74 -25.57 57.96
N ILE A 304 48.03 -25.94 56.72
CA ILE A 304 48.17 -24.98 55.63
C ILE A 304 47.40 -25.54 54.44
N HIS A 305 46.51 -24.72 53.92
CA HIS A 305 45.77 -25.05 52.75
C HIS A 305 45.93 -23.95 51.70
N CYS A 306 46.36 -24.32 50.49
CA CYS A 306 46.58 -23.40 49.42
C CYS A 306 45.55 -23.76 48.28
N GLU A 307 44.79 -22.80 47.85
CA GLU A 307 43.85 -22.95 46.78
C GLU A 307 43.85 -21.73 45.81
N ILE A 308 43.38 -21.93 44.60
CA ILE A 308 43.19 -20.84 43.66
C ILE A 308 41.65 -20.62 43.52
N LYS A 309 41.16 -19.56 44.13
CA LYS A 309 39.73 -19.21 44.09
C LYS A 309 39.44 -18.23 42.98
N LYS A 310 38.36 -18.51 42.19
CA LYS A 310 37.75 -17.52 41.34
C LYS A 310 36.75 -16.73 42.18
N ALA A 311 36.91 -15.43 42.26
CA ALA A 311 35.90 -14.56 42.86
C ALA A 311 34.65 -14.56 41.97
N LYS A 312 33.45 -14.53 42.59
CA LYS A 312 32.15 -14.59 41.86
C LYS A 312 31.99 -13.51 40.78
N ASP A 313 32.69 -12.37 40.94
CA ASP A 313 32.58 -11.22 40.06
C ASP A 313 33.85 -10.92 39.25
N SER A 314 34.84 -11.82 39.24
CA SER A 314 36.09 -11.62 38.51
C SER A 314 36.48 -12.85 37.69
N ALA A 315 36.81 -12.62 36.42
CA ALA A 315 37.35 -13.65 35.52
C ALA A 315 38.74 -14.17 35.96
N ILE A 316 39.38 -13.48 36.93
CA ILE A 316 40.76 -13.75 37.33
C ILE A 316 40.76 -14.57 38.62
N ALA A 317 41.39 -15.72 38.57
CA ALA A 317 41.57 -16.59 39.73
C ALA A 317 42.72 -16.06 40.59
N LYS A 318 42.49 -15.86 41.90
CA LYS A 318 43.51 -15.38 42.84
C LYS A 318 44.01 -16.51 43.70
N PRO A 319 45.33 -16.62 43.90
CA PRO A 319 45.92 -17.58 44.82
C PRO A 319 45.63 -17.18 46.27
N MET A 320 45.15 -18.14 47.04
CA MET A 320 44.79 -17.93 48.43
C MET A 320 45.42 -19.02 49.29
N MET A 321 45.91 -18.63 50.43
CA MET A 321 46.51 -19.51 51.47
C MET A 321 45.75 -19.35 52.79
N THR A 322 45.23 -20.43 53.31
CA THR A 322 44.66 -20.48 54.65
C THR A 322 45.68 -21.12 55.56
N VAL A 323 46.07 -20.40 56.64
CA VAL A 323 47.03 -20.86 57.66
C VAL A 323 46.31 -20.99 58.99
N ASP A 324 46.25 -22.20 59.52
CA ASP A 324 45.92 -22.43 60.93
C ASP A 324 47.16 -22.47 61.73
N ALA A 325 47.23 -21.65 62.77
CA ALA A 325 48.46 -21.54 63.65
C ALA A 325 48.09 -21.49 65.14
N LYS A 326 49.04 -21.78 65.94
CA LYS A 326 48.94 -21.65 67.39
C LYS A 326 50.08 -20.84 67.95
N THR A 327 49.84 -20.09 69.03
CA THR A 327 50.85 -19.30 69.74
C THR A 327 50.54 -19.28 71.25
N PRO A 328 51.53 -19.30 72.14
CA PRO A 328 51.27 -19.15 73.56
C PRO A 328 50.94 -17.68 73.96
N ASN A 329 51.31 -16.69 73.17
CA ASN A 329 51.08 -15.28 73.46
C ASN A 329 50.13 -14.65 72.40
N ALA A 330 48.98 -14.12 72.85
CA ALA A 330 47.97 -13.50 71.94
C ALA A 330 48.46 -12.23 71.23
N GLY A 331 49.49 -11.53 71.82
CA GLY A 331 50.12 -10.37 71.18
C GLY A 331 50.83 -10.67 69.86
N ASP A 332 51.44 -11.87 69.75
CA ASP A 332 52.15 -12.30 68.54
C ASP A 332 51.31 -12.48 67.35
N ILE A 333 50.01 -12.70 67.58
CA ILE A 333 48.99 -12.78 66.46
C ILE A 333 48.88 -11.45 65.74
N SER A 334 48.78 -10.37 66.52
CA SER A 334 48.66 -9.02 65.98
C SER A 334 49.91 -8.59 65.21
N ASP A 335 51.08 -8.95 65.72
CA ASP A 335 52.38 -8.61 65.10
C ASP A 335 52.57 -9.44 63.79
N PHE A 336 52.26 -10.71 63.85
CA PHE A 336 52.28 -11.57 62.64
C PHE A 336 51.31 -11.10 61.55
N LEU A 337 50.08 -10.74 61.93
CA LEU A 337 49.10 -10.21 61.01
C LEU A 337 49.58 -8.95 60.30
N LYS A 338 50.16 -7.98 61.06
CA LYS A 338 50.76 -6.77 60.52
C LYS A 338 51.95 -7.07 59.60
N ALA A 339 52.83 -8.01 60.00
CA ALA A 339 53.99 -8.39 59.21
C ALA A 339 53.57 -9.01 57.86
N VAL A 340 52.55 -9.86 57.84
CA VAL A 340 51.97 -10.46 56.56
C VAL A 340 51.29 -9.41 55.77
N GLN A 341 50.51 -8.53 56.39
CA GLN A 341 49.80 -7.46 55.72
C GLN A 341 50.72 -6.43 55.06
N ALA A 342 51.90 -6.22 55.61
CA ALA A 342 52.91 -5.32 55.08
C ALA A 342 53.71 -5.88 53.90
N MET A 343 53.52 -7.15 53.54
CA MET A 343 54.21 -7.77 52.41
C MET A 343 53.65 -7.25 51.05
N PRO A 344 54.53 -6.85 50.12
CA PRO A 344 54.09 -6.28 48.81
C PRO A 344 53.38 -7.30 47.95
N GLU A 345 53.56 -8.60 48.13
CA GLU A 345 52.99 -9.72 47.42
C GLU A 345 51.57 -10.01 47.88
N VAL A 346 51.20 -9.53 49.08
CA VAL A 346 49.89 -9.80 49.70
C VAL A 346 48.92 -8.70 49.29
N GLU A 347 47.72 -9.11 48.90
CA GLU A 347 46.62 -8.22 48.57
C GLU A 347 45.65 -7.97 49.72
N ALA A 348 45.34 -9.02 50.47
CA ALA A 348 44.47 -8.95 51.64
C ALA A 348 44.74 -10.07 52.61
N VAL A 349 44.59 -9.78 53.90
CA VAL A 349 44.65 -10.75 54.99
C VAL A 349 43.34 -10.65 55.78
N THR A 350 42.65 -11.75 55.93
CA THR A 350 41.45 -11.85 56.76
C THR A 350 41.72 -12.71 57.95
N PRO A 351 41.75 -12.16 59.18
CA PRO A 351 41.90 -12.94 60.38
C PRO A 351 40.63 -13.64 60.78
N GLY A 352 40.69 -14.91 61.10
CA GLY A 352 39.57 -15.65 61.70
C GLY A 352 39.55 -15.39 63.23
N GLU A 353 38.44 -15.79 63.84
CA GLU A 353 38.30 -15.60 65.33
C GLU A 353 39.32 -16.47 66.09
N PRO A 354 40.12 -15.85 66.95
CA PRO A 354 41.08 -16.59 67.76
C PRO A 354 40.38 -17.40 68.85
N ARG A 355 40.81 -18.64 69.05
CA ARG A 355 40.27 -19.52 70.10
C ARG A 355 41.37 -19.72 71.19
N VAL A 356 41.04 -19.25 72.34
CA VAL A 356 41.95 -19.35 73.51
C VAL A 356 41.68 -20.71 74.19
N ARG A 357 42.78 -21.49 74.41
CA ARG A 357 42.82 -22.68 75.28
C ARG A 357 43.87 -22.45 76.42
N GLU A 358 43.75 -23.22 77.45
CA GLU A 358 44.51 -23.01 78.71
C GLU A 358 46.01 -22.75 78.55
N THR A 359 46.66 -23.22 77.49
CA THR A 359 48.09 -23.08 77.25
C THR A 359 48.51 -22.44 75.93
N SER A 360 47.50 -22.20 75.00
CA SER A 360 47.83 -21.64 73.71
C SER A 360 46.59 -21.03 73.04
N THR A 361 46.76 -20.05 72.19
CA THR A 361 45.71 -19.46 71.33
C THR A 361 45.90 -19.99 69.96
N THR A 362 44.81 -20.57 69.39
CA THR A 362 44.77 -20.98 67.96
C THR A 362 44.03 -19.93 67.13
N PHE A 363 44.55 -19.65 65.97
CA PHE A 363 43.98 -18.66 65.08
C PHE A 363 44.12 -19.11 63.64
N ARG A 364 43.26 -18.53 62.76
CA ARG A 364 43.26 -18.76 61.34
C ARG A 364 43.52 -17.47 60.61
N LEU A 365 44.35 -17.53 59.55
CA LEU A 365 44.57 -16.43 58.62
C LEU A 365 44.26 -16.87 57.21
N GLU A 366 43.45 -16.10 56.51
CA GLU A 366 43.26 -16.25 55.09
C GLU A 366 44.00 -15.16 54.34
N ILE A 367 45.00 -15.54 53.56
CA ILE A 367 45.91 -14.64 52.86
C ILE A 367 45.62 -14.73 51.34
N THR A 368 45.31 -13.61 50.79
CA THR A 368 45.12 -13.50 49.30
C THR A 368 46.34 -12.84 48.69
N PHE A 369 46.96 -13.48 47.72
CA PHE A 369 48.17 -12.97 47.07
C PHE A 369 47.82 -12.27 45.73
N LYS A 370 48.70 -11.28 45.40
CA LYS A 370 48.59 -10.60 44.07
C LYS A 370 49.17 -11.49 42.98
N GLN A 371 48.44 -11.67 41.91
CA GLN A 371 48.85 -12.50 40.78
C GLN A 371 50.18 -12.14 40.12
N PRO A 372 50.54 -10.83 39.92
CA PRO A 372 51.82 -10.46 39.32
C PRO A 372 53.07 -10.77 40.13
N ALA A 373 52.95 -10.89 41.48
CA ALA A 373 54.09 -11.15 42.36
C ALA A 373 54.62 -12.58 42.22
N LEU A 374 53.67 -13.55 41.85
CA LEU A 374 54.02 -14.97 41.72
C LEU A 374 54.61 -15.31 40.35
N LEU A 375 54.36 -14.52 39.33
CA LEU A 375 54.93 -14.67 37.99
C LEU A 375 56.42 -14.27 37.93
N LYS A 376 56.84 -13.30 38.74
CA LYS A 376 58.25 -12.87 38.81
C LYS A 376 59.19 -13.93 39.43
N ALA A 377 58.67 -14.72 40.34
CA ALA A 377 59.48 -15.81 40.92
C ALA A 377 59.79 -16.94 39.94
N ALA A 378 58.82 -17.19 38.98
CA ALA A 378 59.00 -18.20 37.92
C ALA A 378 60.07 -17.80 36.89
N GLU A 379 60.28 -16.49 36.65
CA GLU A 379 61.32 -16.01 35.72
C GLU A 379 62.74 -16.09 36.36
N THR A 380 62.85 -15.94 37.68
CA THR A 380 64.13 -16.02 38.37
C THR A 380 64.71 -17.43 38.43
N ILE A 381 63.89 -18.48 38.25
CA ILE A 381 64.30 -19.90 38.22
C ILE A 381 64.78 -20.30 36.79
N LYS A 382 64.61 -19.46 35.77
CA LYS A 382 65.10 -19.71 34.40
C LYS A 382 66.53 -19.19 34.15
N GLN A 383 67.23 -18.61 35.12
CA GLN A 383 68.65 -18.29 35.11
C GLN A 383 69.44 -19.29 35.98
#